data_fae679802350daa55f80300d29d9c525
#
_entry.id   fae679802350daa55f80300d29d9c525
#
_cell.length_a   1.000
_cell.length_b   1.000
_cell.length_c   1.000
_cell.angle_alpha   90.00
_cell.angle_beta   90.00
_cell.angle_gamma   90.00
#
_symmetry.space_group_name_H-M   'P 1'
#
loop_
_entity.id
_entity.type
_entity.pdbx_description
1 polymer ?
#
loop_
_entity_poly.entity_id
_entity_poly.type
_entity_poly.pdbx_seq_one_letter_code
_entity_poly.pdbx_strand_id
1 'polypeptide(L)'
;TIMEAKQTNKSIMTIRTVLGLAGLDITKRIKLVRHKDSRDAITINGMTVVGNPYDWYLNDRKKFIAYQSEQHKDIFKDVDYVVSFIGEDSTLARMVGVYQILGRDTERENLTGVDKFCYKMVELDGFDELNERVIVDWGDSARTFHQWLDKNDKSIVAIERKGFDWVCPDYEEINLTYGELSHIINESLDAWKRKLTVVNGIYVISDRKTGKLYVGSTYNRDGIWGRWEDY
;
A
#
# COMPACT_ATOMS: atom_id res chain seq x y z
N THR A 1 -26.69 29.08 28.01
CA THR A 1 -26.34 28.28 26.80
C THR A 1 -24.88 27.94 26.87
N ILE A 2 -24.57 26.74 27.32
CA ILE A 2 -23.18 26.21 27.43
C ILE A 2 -22.81 25.77 26.01
N MET A 3 -21.88 26.48 25.39
CA MET A 3 -21.22 26.01 24.15
C MET A 3 -20.26 24.86 24.53
N GLU A 4 -20.66 23.65 24.22
CA GLU A 4 -19.74 22.51 24.22
C GLU A 4 -18.70 22.75 23.13
N ALA A 5 -17.46 23.02 23.55
CA ALA A 5 -16.32 22.98 22.67
C ALA A 5 -16.14 21.53 22.20
N LYS A 6 -16.36 21.26 20.91
CA LYS A 6 -15.96 20.01 20.27
C LYS A 6 -14.44 19.88 20.46
N GLN A 7 -14.03 19.14 21.46
CA GLN A 7 -12.67 18.68 21.63
C GLN A 7 -12.40 17.72 20.46
N THR A 8 -11.77 18.21 19.39
CA THR A 8 -11.21 17.36 18.36
C THR A 8 -10.12 16.55 19.01
N ASN A 9 -10.40 15.28 19.30
CA ASN A 9 -9.45 14.31 19.78
C ASN A 9 -8.38 14.12 18.68
N LYS A 10 -7.34 14.96 18.71
CA LYS A 10 -6.22 14.84 17.78
C LYS A 10 -5.47 13.57 18.16
N SER A 11 -5.48 12.59 17.29
CA SER A 11 -4.73 11.34 17.51
C SER A 11 -3.28 11.68 17.82
N ILE A 12 -2.75 11.11 18.91
CA ILE A 12 -1.34 11.26 19.30
C ILE A 12 -0.45 10.48 18.34
N MET A 13 -0.96 9.37 17.80
CA MET A 13 -0.25 8.52 16.86
C MET A 13 -0.58 8.94 15.42
N THR A 14 0.31 9.70 14.81
CA THR A 14 0.17 10.16 13.44
C THR A 14 1.32 9.67 12.57
N ILE A 15 1.12 9.69 11.25
CA ILE A 15 2.17 9.29 10.30
C ILE A 15 3.42 10.17 10.45
N ARG A 16 3.26 11.47 10.72
CA ARG A 16 4.37 12.39 10.98
C ARG A 16 5.21 11.93 12.17
N THR A 17 4.54 11.57 13.27
CA THR A 17 5.22 11.11 14.50
C THR A 17 6.03 9.85 14.23
N VAL A 18 5.44 8.86 13.55
CA VAL A 18 6.09 7.58 13.28
C VAL A 18 7.25 7.72 12.31
N LEU A 19 7.10 8.52 11.25
CA LEU A 19 8.18 8.81 10.30
C LEU A 19 9.37 9.49 10.98
N GLY A 20 9.10 10.47 11.86
CA GLY A 20 10.16 11.13 12.65
C GLY A 20 10.90 10.18 13.58
N LEU A 21 10.17 9.29 14.27
CA LEU A 21 10.76 8.25 15.12
C LEU A 21 11.59 7.24 14.31
N ALA A 22 11.20 6.97 13.07
CA ALA A 22 11.96 6.13 12.14
C ALA A 22 13.17 6.83 11.50
N GLY A 23 13.41 8.10 11.83
CA GLY A 23 14.60 8.84 11.39
C GLY A 23 14.41 9.73 10.17
N LEU A 24 13.18 9.87 9.62
CA LEU A 24 12.94 10.83 8.55
C LEU A 24 13.02 12.26 9.09
N ASP A 25 13.73 13.13 8.39
CA ASP A 25 13.75 14.57 8.69
C ASP A 25 12.39 15.21 8.35
N ILE A 26 11.52 15.27 9.34
CA ILE A 26 10.15 15.81 9.22
C ILE A 26 10.09 17.33 9.08
N THR A 27 11.23 18.03 9.11
CA THR A 27 11.32 19.48 8.82
C THR A 27 11.37 19.74 7.33
N LYS A 28 11.66 18.74 6.53
CA LYS A 28 11.73 18.78 5.07
C LYS A 28 10.33 18.87 4.44
N ARG A 29 10.29 19.18 3.16
CA ARG A 29 9.04 19.26 2.38
C ARG A 29 8.61 17.86 1.95
N ILE A 30 7.60 17.33 2.63
CA ILE A 30 7.16 15.95 2.46
C ILE A 30 5.75 15.93 1.85
N LYS A 31 5.58 15.14 0.81
CA LYS A 31 4.26 14.79 0.26
C LYS A 31 3.86 13.37 0.60
N LEU A 32 2.60 13.22 0.97
CA LEU A 32 1.91 11.95 1.04
C LEU A 32 1.24 11.70 -0.30
N VAL A 33 1.38 10.49 -0.85
CA VAL A 33 0.79 10.10 -2.14
C VAL A 33 0.04 8.79 -1.94
N ARG A 34 -1.26 8.78 -2.33
CA ARG A 34 -2.12 7.60 -2.27
C ARG A 34 -2.41 7.11 -3.67
N HIS A 35 -1.85 5.97 -4.01
CA HIS A 35 -2.15 5.28 -5.26
C HIS A 35 -3.49 4.54 -5.14
N LYS A 36 -4.26 4.58 -6.22
CA LYS A 36 -5.49 3.79 -6.30
C LYS A 36 -5.10 2.35 -6.64
N ASP A 37 -5.62 1.43 -5.87
CA ASP A 37 -5.51 0.01 -6.17
C ASP A 37 -6.55 -0.33 -7.24
N SER A 38 -6.18 -0.17 -8.50
CA SER A 38 -7.04 -0.47 -9.67
C SER A 38 -6.20 -0.97 -10.84
N ARG A 39 -6.78 -1.85 -11.64
CA ARG A 39 -6.16 -2.38 -12.87
C ARG A 39 -6.51 -1.54 -14.09
N ASP A 40 -6.43 -0.24 -13.95
CA ASP A 40 -6.66 0.68 -15.06
C ASP A 40 -5.46 0.68 -16.03
N ALA A 41 -5.72 0.97 -17.28
CA ALA A 41 -4.66 1.20 -18.25
C ALA A 41 -3.92 2.51 -17.90
N ILE A 42 -2.62 2.42 -17.70
CA ILE A 42 -1.75 3.51 -17.28
C ILE A 42 -0.64 3.67 -18.31
N THR A 43 -0.23 4.89 -18.59
CA THR A 43 0.91 5.16 -19.49
C THR A 43 2.16 5.38 -18.66
N ILE A 44 3.19 4.58 -18.88
CA ILE A 44 4.52 4.69 -18.25
C ILE A 44 5.57 4.67 -19.35
N ASN A 45 6.49 5.63 -19.36
CA ASN A 45 7.52 5.76 -20.39
C ASN A 45 6.95 5.73 -21.83
N GLY A 46 5.79 6.36 -22.05
CA GLY A 46 5.12 6.38 -23.36
C GLY A 46 4.39 5.09 -23.76
N MET A 47 4.47 4.04 -22.97
CA MET A 47 3.79 2.76 -23.21
C MET A 47 2.56 2.62 -22.32
N THR A 48 1.45 2.19 -22.93
CA THR A 48 0.24 1.84 -22.16
C THR A 48 0.43 0.45 -21.55
N VAL A 49 0.34 0.38 -20.22
CA VAL A 49 0.41 -0.85 -19.45
C VAL A 49 -0.85 -1.02 -18.63
N VAL A 50 -1.30 -2.24 -18.47
CA VAL A 50 -2.38 -2.59 -17.55
C VAL A 50 -1.74 -3.22 -16.32
N GLY A 51 -2.14 -2.78 -15.14
CA GLY A 51 -1.62 -3.34 -13.92
C GLY A 51 -2.07 -2.56 -12.70
N ASN A 52 -1.69 -3.10 -11.56
CA ASN A 52 -2.03 -2.59 -10.26
C ASN A 52 -0.76 -2.00 -9.62
N PRO A 53 -0.76 -0.75 -9.13
CA PRO A 53 0.39 -0.16 -8.46
C PRO A 53 0.91 -1.00 -7.28
N TYR A 54 0.02 -1.68 -6.54
CA TYR A 54 0.43 -2.53 -5.44
C TYR A 54 1.15 -3.79 -5.92
N ASP A 55 0.68 -4.42 -6.99
CA ASP A 55 1.38 -5.54 -7.61
C ASP A 55 2.78 -5.13 -8.11
N TRP A 56 2.92 -3.95 -8.71
CA TRP A 56 4.24 -3.44 -9.11
C TRP A 56 5.15 -3.16 -7.91
N TYR A 57 4.58 -2.60 -6.83
CA TYR A 57 5.33 -2.40 -5.59
C TYR A 57 5.91 -3.72 -5.06
N LEU A 58 5.17 -4.80 -5.14
CA LEU A 58 5.56 -6.11 -4.63
C LEU A 58 6.54 -6.84 -5.55
N ASN A 59 6.26 -6.85 -6.85
CA ASN A 59 6.90 -7.73 -7.82
C ASN A 59 7.84 -7.01 -8.80
N ASP A 60 7.71 -5.68 -8.96
CA ASP A 60 8.52 -4.86 -9.87
C ASP A 60 8.71 -3.44 -9.33
N ARG A 61 9.57 -3.28 -8.32
CA ARG A 61 9.88 -1.99 -7.69
C ARG A 61 10.30 -0.92 -8.68
N LYS A 62 11.05 -1.28 -9.71
CA LYS A 62 11.49 -0.33 -10.75
C LYS A 62 10.30 0.24 -11.51
N LYS A 63 9.34 -0.61 -11.83
CA LYS A 63 8.11 -0.20 -12.51
C LYS A 63 7.23 0.67 -11.61
N PHE A 64 7.11 0.32 -10.31
CA PHE A 64 6.41 1.14 -9.35
C PHE A 64 7.02 2.53 -9.21
N ILE A 65 8.34 2.64 -9.07
CA ILE A 65 9.06 3.92 -9.00
C ILE A 65 8.88 4.70 -10.31
N ALA A 66 8.99 4.04 -11.47
CA ALA A 66 8.77 4.67 -12.76
C ALA A 66 7.36 5.24 -12.88
N TYR A 67 6.35 4.49 -12.46
CA TYR A 67 4.96 4.92 -12.43
C TYR A 67 4.74 6.14 -11.55
N GLN A 68 5.17 6.10 -10.28
CA GLN A 68 4.90 7.20 -9.36
C GLN A 68 5.76 8.44 -9.65
N SER A 69 6.92 8.30 -10.27
CA SER A 69 7.81 9.40 -10.61
C SER A 69 7.39 10.17 -11.88
N GLU A 70 6.40 9.67 -12.63
CA GLU A 70 5.90 10.27 -13.87
C GLU A 70 4.53 10.91 -13.62
N GLN A 71 4.42 12.23 -13.79
CA GLN A 71 3.24 12.98 -13.41
C GLN A 71 2.78 13.93 -14.54
N HIS A 72 1.47 14.11 -14.70
CA HIS A 72 0.90 15.09 -15.65
C HIS A 72 1.03 16.55 -15.21
N LYS A 73 1.31 16.77 -13.94
CA LYS A 73 1.51 18.10 -13.34
C LYS A 73 2.79 18.10 -12.53
N ASP A 74 3.40 19.26 -12.35
CA ASP A 74 4.63 19.46 -11.58
C ASP A 74 4.36 19.35 -10.05
N ILE A 75 3.78 18.22 -9.63
CA ILE A 75 3.32 18.02 -8.25
C ILE A 75 4.46 17.82 -7.26
N PHE A 76 5.63 17.39 -7.72
CA PHE A 76 6.81 17.17 -6.88
C PHE A 76 7.84 18.30 -6.96
N LYS A 77 7.46 19.45 -7.52
CA LYS A 77 8.29 20.64 -7.46
C LYS A 77 8.58 21.00 -6.01
N ASP A 78 9.86 21.24 -5.71
CA ASP A 78 10.35 21.58 -4.37
C ASP A 78 9.94 20.59 -3.26
N VAL A 79 9.75 19.32 -3.58
CA VAL A 79 9.51 18.23 -2.64
C VAL A 79 10.83 17.52 -2.35
N ASP A 80 11.13 17.31 -1.07
CA ASP A 80 12.30 16.54 -0.64
C ASP A 80 11.97 15.04 -0.58
N TYR A 81 10.83 14.71 0.03
CA TYR A 81 10.41 13.30 0.23
C TYR A 81 8.97 13.07 -0.18
N VAL A 82 8.72 11.88 -0.67
CA VAL A 82 7.39 11.33 -0.93
C VAL A 82 7.19 10.11 -0.04
N VAL A 83 6.08 10.08 0.70
CA VAL A 83 5.63 8.88 1.42
C VAL A 83 4.45 8.30 0.65
N SER A 84 4.62 7.09 0.17
CA SER A 84 3.66 6.43 -0.72
C SER A 84 2.77 5.46 0.03
N PHE A 85 1.52 5.46 -0.38
CA PHE A 85 0.46 4.62 0.16
C PHE A 85 -0.31 3.96 -0.98
N ILE A 86 -0.81 2.77 -0.73
CA ILE A 86 -1.85 2.12 -1.54
C ILE A 86 -3.18 2.31 -0.86
N GLY A 87 -4.19 2.75 -1.62
CA GLY A 87 -5.54 2.88 -1.11
C GLY A 87 -6.16 1.51 -0.86
N GLU A 88 -6.73 1.35 0.32
CA GLU A 88 -7.58 0.22 0.70
C GLU A 88 -9.04 0.65 0.73
N ASP A 89 -9.91 -0.20 1.26
CA ASP A 89 -11.34 0.07 1.35
C ASP A 89 -11.64 1.38 2.07
N SER A 90 -12.63 2.12 1.57
CA SER A 90 -13.07 3.40 2.12
C SER A 90 -11.96 4.46 2.06
N THR A 91 -11.62 5.04 3.22
CA THR A 91 -10.59 6.09 3.37
C THR A 91 -9.24 5.55 3.80
N LEU A 92 -9.10 4.24 3.97
CA LEU A 92 -7.87 3.64 4.45
C LEU A 92 -6.78 3.65 3.37
N ALA A 93 -5.53 3.75 3.83
CA ALA A 93 -4.37 3.67 2.96
C ALA A 93 -3.17 3.04 3.70
N ARG A 94 -2.54 2.07 3.06
CA ARG A 94 -1.39 1.30 3.55
C ARG A 94 -0.10 1.92 3.07
N MET A 95 0.84 2.19 3.97
CA MET A 95 2.16 2.72 3.62
C MET A 95 2.98 1.67 2.86
N VAL A 96 3.62 2.10 1.77
CA VAL A 96 4.44 1.23 0.91
C VAL A 96 5.83 1.78 0.61
N GLY A 97 6.24 2.85 1.21
CA GLY A 97 7.62 3.33 1.09
C GLY A 97 7.80 4.81 1.31
N VAL A 98 9.05 5.17 1.54
CA VAL A 98 9.53 6.56 1.59
C VAL A 98 10.56 6.75 0.47
N TYR A 99 10.40 7.81 -0.30
CA TYR A 99 11.21 8.08 -1.49
C TYR A 99 11.78 9.49 -1.43
N GLN A 100 13.05 9.63 -1.78
CA GLN A 100 13.70 10.93 -1.94
C GLN A 100 13.55 11.42 -3.38
N ILE A 101 13.23 12.70 -3.56
CA ILE A 101 13.23 13.38 -4.85
C ILE A 101 14.60 14.04 -5.05
N LEU A 102 15.31 13.62 -6.10
CA LEU A 102 16.62 14.15 -6.47
C LEU A 102 16.55 15.25 -7.54
N GLY A 103 15.34 15.64 -7.95
CA GLY A 103 15.07 16.65 -8.97
C GLY A 103 14.36 16.09 -10.20
N ARG A 104 14.30 16.91 -11.25
CA ARG A 104 13.69 16.56 -12.55
C ARG A 104 14.58 15.60 -13.34
N ASP A 105 13.93 14.68 -14.05
CA ASP A 105 14.57 13.78 -15.01
C ASP A 105 14.23 14.24 -16.45
N THR A 106 14.92 15.27 -16.90
CA THR A 106 14.69 15.90 -18.20
C THR A 106 15.04 14.98 -19.37
N GLU A 107 15.96 14.04 -19.19
CA GLU A 107 16.29 13.06 -20.22
C GLU A 107 15.10 12.14 -20.48
N ARG A 108 14.48 11.66 -19.41
CA ARG A 108 13.28 10.80 -19.51
C ARG A 108 12.07 11.58 -20.03
N GLU A 109 11.90 12.85 -19.67
CA GLU A 109 10.84 13.70 -20.21
C GLU A 109 10.94 13.83 -21.73
N ASN A 110 12.14 14.03 -22.25
CA ASN A 110 12.38 14.12 -23.69
C ASN A 110 12.11 12.80 -24.44
N LEU A 111 12.35 11.65 -23.78
CA LEU A 111 12.13 10.34 -24.39
C LEU A 111 10.64 9.96 -24.43
N THR A 112 9.85 10.40 -23.49
CA THR A 112 8.41 10.04 -23.42
C THR A 112 7.58 10.75 -24.47
N GLY A 113 8.04 11.85 -25.03
CA GLY A 113 7.34 12.63 -26.09
C GLY A 113 5.96 13.16 -25.66
N VAL A 114 5.64 13.14 -24.39
CA VAL A 114 4.37 13.54 -23.78
C VAL A 114 4.64 14.67 -22.80
N ASP A 115 3.72 15.62 -22.68
CA ASP A 115 3.76 16.68 -21.66
C ASP A 115 3.62 16.08 -20.25
N LYS A 116 4.69 15.47 -19.77
CA LYS A 116 4.79 14.89 -18.43
C LYS A 116 6.03 15.38 -17.71
N PHE A 117 5.89 15.43 -16.41
CA PHE A 117 6.97 15.74 -15.49
C PHE A 117 7.54 14.44 -14.97
N CYS A 118 8.83 14.19 -15.24
CA CYS A 118 9.54 13.03 -14.71
C CYS A 118 10.52 13.45 -13.61
N TYR A 119 10.61 12.63 -12.57
CA TYR A 119 11.49 12.93 -11.43
C TYR A 119 12.46 11.78 -11.18
N LYS A 120 13.68 12.13 -10.79
CA LYS A 120 14.65 11.18 -10.24
C LYS A 120 14.22 10.88 -8.80
N MET A 121 13.78 9.64 -8.58
CA MET A 121 13.22 9.21 -7.30
C MET A 121 13.95 7.96 -6.83
N VAL A 122 14.34 7.94 -5.56
CA VAL A 122 15.08 6.83 -4.93
C VAL A 122 14.33 6.42 -3.66
N GLU A 123 14.08 5.13 -3.51
CA GLU A 123 13.54 4.56 -2.27
C GLU A 123 14.57 4.70 -1.14
N LEU A 124 14.13 5.11 0.03
CA LEU A 124 14.97 5.22 1.21
C LEU A 124 14.92 3.94 2.04
N ASP A 125 16.08 3.48 2.46
CA ASP A 125 16.22 2.39 3.42
C ASP A 125 15.81 2.81 4.84
N GLY A 126 15.56 1.84 5.70
CA GLY A 126 15.27 2.06 7.12
C GLY A 126 13.78 2.22 7.46
N PHE A 127 12.89 2.09 6.51
CA PHE A 127 11.44 2.17 6.71
C PHE A 127 10.72 0.82 6.58
N ASP A 128 11.47 -0.26 6.44
CA ASP A 128 10.92 -1.62 6.23
C ASP A 128 9.99 -2.07 7.36
N GLU A 129 10.23 -1.58 8.59
CA GLU A 129 9.37 -1.86 9.74
C GLU A 129 8.02 -1.11 9.68
N LEU A 130 7.88 -0.13 8.80
CA LEU A 130 6.65 0.63 8.59
C LEU A 130 5.94 0.23 7.31
N ASN A 131 6.70 -0.17 6.29
CA ASN A 131 6.18 -0.56 4.99
C ASN A 131 5.26 -1.77 5.13
N GLU A 132 4.12 -1.71 4.46
CA GLU A 132 3.03 -2.72 4.47
C GLU A 132 2.34 -2.92 5.81
N ARG A 133 2.77 -2.24 6.87
CA ARG A 133 2.26 -2.39 8.23
C ARG A 133 1.44 -1.22 8.71
N VAL A 134 1.86 0.00 8.34
CA VAL A 134 1.19 1.22 8.79
C VAL A 134 -0.02 1.51 7.91
N ILE A 135 -1.20 1.52 8.51
CA ILE A 135 -2.45 1.90 7.87
C ILE A 135 -2.90 3.23 8.46
N VAL A 136 -3.19 4.18 7.58
CA VAL A 136 -3.68 5.52 7.95
C VAL A 136 -5.09 5.74 7.46
N ASP A 137 -5.82 6.65 8.12
CA ASP A 137 -7.04 7.22 7.59
C ASP A 137 -6.69 8.40 6.68
N TRP A 138 -6.94 8.27 5.38
CA TRP A 138 -6.68 9.32 4.40
C TRP A 138 -7.65 10.50 4.54
N GLY A 139 -8.82 10.28 5.14
CA GLY A 139 -9.88 11.26 5.36
C GLY A 139 -10.77 11.44 4.13
N ASP A 140 -11.78 12.32 4.28
CA ASP A 140 -12.82 12.56 3.28
C ASP A 140 -12.30 13.07 1.93
N SER A 141 -11.07 13.59 1.89
CA SER A 141 -10.41 14.04 0.67
C SER A 141 -9.76 12.91 -0.14
N ALA A 142 -10.33 11.70 -0.11
CA ALA A 142 -9.85 10.53 -0.87
C ALA A 142 -9.73 10.77 -2.39
N ARG A 143 -10.38 11.81 -2.93
CA ARG A 143 -10.23 12.27 -4.31
C ARG A 143 -8.88 12.94 -4.58
N THR A 144 -8.20 13.47 -3.56
CA THR A 144 -6.90 14.11 -3.69
C THR A 144 -5.81 13.08 -3.41
N PHE A 145 -5.21 12.54 -4.46
CA PHE A 145 -4.22 11.48 -4.35
C PHE A 145 -2.87 11.93 -3.76
N HIS A 146 -2.59 13.24 -3.69
CA HIS A 146 -1.37 13.78 -3.06
C HIS A 146 -1.68 14.94 -2.11
N GLN A 147 -1.02 14.97 -0.98
CA GLN A 147 -1.23 15.99 0.06
C GLN A 147 0.11 16.36 0.71
N TRP A 148 0.22 17.58 1.24
CA TRP A 148 1.38 17.98 2.04
C TRP A 148 1.24 17.45 3.46
N LEU A 149 2.29 16.81 3.99
CA LEU A 149 2.31 16.27 5.36
C LEU A 149 2.10 17.34 6.43
N ASP A 150 2.65 18.54 6.25
CA ASP A 150 2.53 19.64 7.19
C ASP A 150 1.09 20.16 7.36
N LYS A 151 0.27 20.02 6.31
CA LYS A 151 -1.13 20.45 6.29
C LYS A 151 -2.13 19.34 6.53
N ASN A 152 -1.75 18.11 6.24
CA ASN A 152 -2.64 16.95 6.22
C ASN A 152 -1.98 15.74 6.87
N ASP A 153 -1.54 15.89 8.12
CA ASP A 153 -1.05 14.76 8.89
C ASP A 153 -2.16 13.71 9.05
N LYS A 154 -1.79 12.43 9.00
CA LYS A 154 -2.73 11.32 8.99
C LYS A 154 -2.71 10.56 10.30
N SER A 155 -3.89 10.31 10.84
CA SER A 155 -4.03 9.41 12.00
C SER A 155 -3.69 7.99 11.59
N ILE A 156 -2.90 7.31 12.41
CA ILE A 156 -2.64 5.88 12.26
C ILE A 156 -3.85 5.12 12.80
N VAL A 157 -4.41 4.25 11.98
CA VAL A 157 -5.55 3.39 12.32
C VAL A 157 -5.08 2.06 12.85
N ALA A 158 -4.01 1.51 12.24
CA ALA A 158 -3.41 0.25 12.65
C ALA A 158 -1.92 0.23 12.30
N ILE A 159 -1.16 -0.55 13.08
CA ILE A 159 0.17 -1.04 12.71
C ILE A 159 0.07 -2.56 12.79
N GLU A 160 0.07 -3.19 11.62
CA GLU A 160 -0.06 -4.64 11.51
C GLU A 160 1.27 -5.33 11.81
N ARG A 161 1.21 -6.63 12.13
CA ARG A 161 2.43 -7.41 12.30
C ARG A 161 3.19 -7.49 10.97
N LYS A 162 4.52 -7.44 11.02
CA LYS A 162 5.35 -7.85 9.90
C LYS A 162 5.14 -9.35 9.70
N GLY A 163 4.77 -9.77 8.53
CA GLY A 163 4.57 -11.20 8.31
C GLY A 163 3.61 -11.56 7.21
N PHE A 164 3.22 -10.61 6.38
CA PHE A 164 2.71 -10.97 5.08
C PHE A 164 3.88 -11.07 4.12
N ASP A 165 4.67 -12.14 4.27
CA ASP A 165 5.63 -12.51 3.25
C ASP A 165 4.85 -13.10 2.07
N TRP A 166 5.04 -12.52 0.89
CA TRP A 166 4.50 -13.04 -0.38
C TRP A 166 5.03 -14.45 -0.69
N VAL A 167 6.00 -14.89 0.07
CA VAL A 167 6.42 -16.29 0.18
C VAL A 167 5.43 -16.97 1.12
N CYS A 168 4.70 -17.97 0.61
CA CYS A 168 3.79 -18.75 1.44
C CYS A 168 4.58 -19.42 2.58
N PRO A 169 4.30 -19.10 3.84
CA PRO A 169 5.00 -19.66 5.00
C PRO A 169 4.67 -21.14 5.15
N ASP A 170 5.20 -21.79 6.17
CA ASP A 170 4.79 -23.16 6.50
C ASP A 170 3.31 -23.19 6.92
N TYR A 171 2.65 -24.30 6.63
CA TYR A 171 1.18 -24.39 6.78
C TYR A 171 0.68 -24.01 8.17
N GLU A 172 1.44 -24.33 9.20
CA GLU A 172 1.11 -24.06 10.60
C GLU A 172 1.24 -22.57 10.95
N GLU A 173 1.98 -21.82 10.14
CA GLU A 173 2.20 -20.37 10.34
C GLU A 173 1.24 -19.51 9.53
N ILE A 174 0.43 -20.13 8.66
CA ILE A 174 -0.53 -19.39 7.83
C ILE A 174 -1.62 -18.76 8.73
N ASN A 175 -1.58 -17.46 8.83
CA ASN A 175 -2.59 -16.68 9.55
C ASN A 175 -2.86 -15.39 8.77
N LEU A 176 -3.96 -15.35 8.05
CA LEU A 176 -4.31 -14.30 7.10
C LEU A 176 -5.52 -13.52 7.59
N THR A 177 -5.54 -12.24 7.33
CA THR A 177 -6.76 -11.45 7.30
C THR A 177 -7.55 -11.74 6.03
N TYR A 178 -8.83 -11.37 5.99
CA TYR A 178 -9.65 -11.49 4.78
C TYR A 178 -9.07 -10.68 3.61
N GLY A 179 -8.55 -9.48 3.88
CA GLY A 179 -7.92 -8.64 2.86
C GLY A 179 -6.68 -9.29 2.24
N GLU A 180 -5.82 -9.88 3.07
CA GLU A 180 -4.63 -10.63 2.62
C GLU A 180 -5.03 -11.85 1.79
N LEU A 181 -6.00 -12.63 2.27
CA LEU A 181 -6.51 -13.78 1.52
C LEU A 181 -7.08 -13.36 0.17
N SER A 182 -7.93 -12.34 0.15
CA SER A 182 -8.52 -11.81 -1.09
C SER A 182 -7.45 -11.35 -2.07
N HIS A 183 -6.39 -10.70 -1.58
CA HIS A 183 -5.28 -10.28 -2.42
C HIS A 183 -4.52 -11.47 -3.01
N ILE A 184 -4.14 -12.46 -2.18
CA ILE A 184 -3.47 -13.68 -2.64
C ILE A 184 -4.26 -14.37 -3.75
N ILE A 185 -5.56 -14.51 -3.56
CA ILE A 185 -6.45 -15.21 -4.51
C ILE A 185 -6.62 -14.38 -5.79
N ASN A 186 -6.96 -13.09 -5.67
CA ASN A 186 -7.21 -12.21 -6.82
C ASN A 186 -5.96 -12.05 -7.70
N GLU A 187 -4.79 -11.94 -7.09
CA GLU A 187 -3.52 -11.83 -7.82
C GLU A 187 -2.94 -13.20 -8.22
N SER A 188 -3.60 -14.30 -7.82
CA SER A 188 -3.15 -15.68 -8.09
C SER A 188 -1.67 -15.88 -7.78
N LEU A 189 -1.23 -15.46 -6.58
CA LEU A 189 0.18 -15.48 -6.21
C LEU A 189 0.75 -16.89 -6.32
N ASP A 190 1.68 -17.09 -7.25
CA ASP A 190 2.22 -18.38 -7.66
C ASP A 190 2.76 -19.23 -6.50
N ALA A 191 3.46 -18.62 -5.55
CA ALA A 191 4.03 -19.32 -4.39
C ALA A 191 2.93 -19.90 -3.50
N TRP A 192 1.88 -19.12 -3.24
CA TRP A 192 0.71 -19.51 -2.47
C TRP A 192 -0.13 -20.53 -3.21
N LYS A 193 -0.42 -20.29 -4.49
CA LYS A 193 -1.23 -21.18 -5.32
C LYS A 193 -0.59 -22.57 -5.40
N ARG A 194 0.68 -22.66 -5.72
CA ARG A 194 1.39 -23.96 -5.79
C ARG A 194 1.36 -24.71 -4.45
N LYS A 195 1.57 -24.01 -3.33
CA LYS A 195 1.62 -24.64 -2.00
C LYS A 195 0.23 -25.07 -1.52
N LEU A 196 -0.81 -24.24 -1.73
CA LEU A 196 -2.15 -24.51 -1.26
C LEU A 196 -2.99 -25.40 -2.16
N THR A 197 -2.65 -25.54 -3.46
CA THR A 197 -3.32 -26.48 -4.38
C THR A 197 -2.99 -27.92 -4.08
N VAL A 198 -1.77 -28.22 -3.61
CA VAL A 198 -1.32 -29.60 -3.41
C VAL A 198 -1.69 -30.18 -2.04
N VAL A 199 -2.32 -29.40 -1.16
CA VAL A 199 -2.64 -29.81 0.20
C VAL A 199 -4.13 -29.72 0.48
N ASN A 200 -4.68 -30.78 1.10
CA ASN A 200 -5.98 -30.77 1.74
C ASN A 200 -5.80 -30.63 3.25
N GLY A 201 -6.71 -29.94 3.90
CA GLY A 201 -6.57 -29.66 5.32
C GLY A 201 -7.81 -29.10 5.97
N ILE A 202 -7.66 -28.79 7.24
CA ILE A 202 -8.67 -28.11 8.05
C ILE A 202 -8.16 -26.69 8.29
N TYR A 203 -9.07 -25.71 8.18
CA TYR A 203 -8.79 -24.32 8.46
C TYR A 203 -9.87 -23.70 9.32
N VAL A 204 -9.55 -22.61 9.99
CA VAL A 204 -10.48 -21.89 10.86
C VAL A 204 -10.58 -20.44 10.38
N ILE A 205 -11.82 -19.98 10.20
CA ILE A 205 -12.11 -18.56 9.98
C ILE A 205 -12.67 -17.98 11.28
N SER A 206 -12.10 -16.88 11.75
CA SER A 206 -12.51 -16.16 12.95
C SER A 206 -13.10 -14.81 12.57
N ASP A 207 -14.37 -14.58 12.95
CA ASP A 207 -14.98 -13.26 12.87
C ASP A 207 -14.55 -12.42 14.08
N ARG A 208 -13.68 -11.46 13.86
CA ARG A 208 -13.16 -10.59 14.94
C ARG A 208 -14.21 -9.69 15.59
N LYS A 209 -15.34 -9.42 14.91
CA LYS A 209 -16.41 -8.58 15.46
C LYS A 209 -17.33 -9.35 16.40
N THR A 210 -17.63 -10.58 16.06
CA THR A 210 -18.59 -11.40 16.81
C THR A 210 -17.94 -12.50 17.65
N GLY A 211 -16.65 -12.79 17.44
CA GLY A 211 -15.92 -13.89 18.06
C GLY A 211 -16.34 -15.27 17.53
N LYS A 212 -17.18 -15.36 16.50
CA LYS A 212 -17.60 -16.62 15.93
C LYS A 212 -16.48 -17.28 15.17
N LEU A 213 -16.44 -18.61 15.24
CA LEU A 213 -15.49 -19.45 14.53
C LEU A 213 -16.22 -20.30 13.50
N TYR A 214 -15.67 -20.40 12.33
CA TYR A 214 -16.08 -21.34 11.29
C TYR A 214 -14.90 -22.28 10.99
N VAL A 215 -15.15 -23.59 11.06
CA VAL A 215 -14.16 -24.62 10.72
C VAL A 215 -14.51 -25.20 9.36
N GLY A 216 -13.60 -25.05 8.41
CA GLY A 216 -13.72 -25.62 7.07
C GLY A 216 -12.70 -26.73 6.82
N SER A 217 -13.02 -27.58 5.85
CA SER A 217 -12.11 -28.63 5.38
C SER A 217 -12.16 -28.77 3.87
N THR A 218 -11.09 -29.30 3.29
CA THR A 218 -10.97 -29.53 1.84
C THR A 218 -10.63 -30.99 1.54
N TYR A 219 -11.20 -31.51 0.46
CA TYR A 219 -10.99 -32.86 -0.05
C TYR A 219 -10.98 -32.89 -1.59
N ASN A 220 -10.78 -31.73 -2.24
CA ASN A 220 -10.83 -31.62 -3.70
C ASN A 220 -9.42 -31.66 -4.32
N ARG A 221 -9.37 -31.65 -5.67
CA ARG A 221 -8.10 -31.68 -6.42
C ARG A 221 -7.31 -30.38 -6.30
N ASP A 222 -8.01 -29.26 -6.05
CA ASP A 222 -7.40 -27.93 -6.00
C ASP A 222 -7.09 -27.52 -4.55
N GLY A 223 -7.16 -28.47 -3.61
CA GLY A 223 -6.73 -28.35 -2.23
C GLY A 223 -7.39 -27.17 -1.48
N ILE A 224 -6.64 -26.57 -0.59
CA ILE A 224 -7.08 -25.38 0.15
C ILE A 224 -7.28 -24.20 -0.80
N TRP A 225 -6.45 -24.06 -1.85
CA TRP A 225 -6.55 -22.97 -2.82
C TRP A 225 -7.95 -22.91 -3.44
N GLY A 226 -8.41 -23.99 -4.08
CA GLY A 226 -9.71 -24.01 -4.75
C GLY A 226 -10.87 -23.75 -3.80
N ARG A 227 -10.75 -24.12 -2.53
CA ARG A 227 -11.77 -23.83 -1.53
C ARG A 227 -11.81 -22.36 -1.12
N TRP A 228 -10.65 -21.71 -1.05
CA TRP A 228 -10.57 -20.31 -0.68
C TRP A 228 -10.90 -19.38 -1.85
N GLU A 229 -10.73 -19.83 -3.09
CA GLU A 229 -11.15 -19.14 -4.30
C GLU A 229 -12.68 -18.99 -4.40
N ASP A 230 -13.44 -19.85 -3.70
CA ASP A 230 -14.90 -19.83 -3.64
C ASP A 230 -15.49 -18.82 -2.63
N TYR A 231 -14.66 -18.14 -1.83
CA TYR A 231 -15.08 -17.14 -0.85
C TYR A 231 -14.98 -15.71 -1.39
#